data_09fee806e68c7d4f2f810b412d829568
#
_entry.id   09fee806e68c7d4f2f810b412d829568
#
_cell.length_a   1.000
_cell.length_b   1.000
_cell.length_c   1.000
_cell.angle_alpha   90.00
_cell.angle_beta   90.00
_cell.angle_gamma   90.00
#
_symmetry.space_group_name_H-M   'P 1'
#
loop_
_entity.id
_entity.type
_entity.pdbx_description
1 polymer ?
#
loop_
_entity_poly.entity_id
_entity_poly.type
_entity_poly.pdbx_seq_one_letter_code
_entity_poly.pdbx_strand_id
1 'polypeptide(L)'
;MSIFLNLAPDYIEADMIDGIAGDPASRSEKDTVFAYASVAAAACGLDVWGNREDRRFFGERFLPMFALMDTVPFKSDPYYRNIAFPDGEEGDWRFETRTCRPYEAFVRGDPEVSRGRDGKILVTPRIGFFTGEYRYPAVTEKGREWMTLMPNETLTSAYAVERSRGRVLTFGLGLGYFTYMAARKPEVESVTVVERDPSVIDLFRRHILPQFPDAGKVSLVTGDAFEYAENVMPAGGFDTVFCDIWHDPSDGVPLYLRMKEIASRTPGPEYIYWIEDTLRLYI
;
A
#
# COMPACT_ATOMS: atom_id res chain seq x y z
N MET A 1 -2.09 1.26 18.04
CA MET A 1 -2.42 1.03 16.63
C MET A 1 -3.77 0.36 16.42
N SER A 2 -4.15 -0.68 17.18
CA SER A 2 -5.47 -1.33 17.01
C SER A 2 -6.72 -0.46 17.24
N ILE A 3 -6.62 0.65 17.96
CA ILE A 3 -7.77 1.52 18.24
C ILE A 3 -8.24 2.27 16.98
N PHE A 4 -7.33 2.73 16.12
CA PHE A 4 -7.68 3.43 14.90
C PHE A 4 -8.32 2.53 13.84
N LEU A 5 -7.82 1.31 13.71
CA LEU A 5 -8.36 0.33 12.76
C LEU A 5 -9.71 -0.24 13.18
N ASN A 6 -10.12 -0.01 14.44
CA ASN A 6 -11.43 -0.42 14.99
C ASN A 6 -12.46 0.72 15.04
N LEU A 7 -12.09 1.96 14.67
CA LEU A 7 -13.09 2.99 14.42
C LEU A 7 -13.86 2.60 13.14
N ALA A 8 -15.19 2.69 13.22
CA ALA A 8 -16.01 2.51 12.03
C ALA A 8 -15.51 3.46 10.92
N PRO A 9 -15.47 3.04 9.65
CA PRO A 9 -14.97 3.86 8.55
C PRO A 9 -15.64 5.25 8.45
N ASP A 10 -16.86 5.35 8.95
CA ASP A 10 -17.72 6.53 8.96
C ASP A 10 -17.77 7.26 10.32
N TYR A 11 -16.82 6.97 11.22
CA TYR A 11 -16.80 7.58 12.55
C TYR A 11 -16.54 9.09 12.52
N ILE A 12 -15.70 9.57 11.61
CA ILE A 12 -15.39 10.99 11.49
C ILE A 12 -16.18 11.57 10.31
N GLU A 13 -17.14 12.42 10.62
CA GLU A 13 -18.01 13.07 9.66
C GLU A 13 -17.62 14.54 9.43
N ALA A 14 -18.08 15.11 8.31
CA ALA A 14 -17.73 16.46 7.89
C ALA A 14 -18.16 17.52 8.93
N ASP A 15 -19.32 17.37 9.55
CA ASP A 15 -19.85 18.29 10.56
C ASP A 15 -18.98 18.35 11.83
N MET A 16 -18.36 17.23 12.23
CA MET A 16 -17.41 17.20 13.33
C MET A 16 -16.16 18.04 13.01
N ILE A 17 -15.68 17.95 11.77
CA ILE A 17 -14.54 18.73 11.31
C ILE A 17 -14.90 20.21 11.21
N ASP A 18 -16.08 20.51 10.65
CA ASP A 18 -16.59 21.89 10.49
C ASP A 18 -16.82 22.55 11.85
N GLY A 19 -17.26 21.79 12.86
CA GLY A 19 -17.42 22.27 14.23
C GLY A 19 -16.13 22.72 14.90
N ILE A 20 -14.96 22.18 14.50
CA ILE A 20 -13.64 22.53 15.05
C ILE A 20 -12.90 23.51 14.15
N ALA A 21 -12.87 23.27 12.86
CA ALA A 21 -12.06 24.02 11.89
C ALA A 21 -12.79 25.19 11.23
N GLY A 22 -14.11 25.32 11.44
CA GLY A 22 -14.93 26.35 10.81
C GLY A 22 -15.27 26.05 9.34
N ASP A 23 -15.70 27.10 8.64
CA ASP A 23 -16.21 27.01 7.27
C ASP A 23 -15.21 26.35 6.30
N PRO A 24 -15.60 25.28 5.60
CA PRO A 24 -14.76 24.60 4.59
C PRO A 24 -14.19 25.53 3.52
N ALA A 25 -14.90 26.60 3.17
CA ALA A 25 -14.47 27.53 2.12
C ALA A 25 -13.29 28.43 2.54
N SER A 26 -13.05 28.60 3.82
CA SER A 26 -12.04 29.52 4.37
C SER A 26 -10.90 28.84 5.13
N ARG A 27 -11.07 27.57 5.50
CA ARG A 27 -10.09 26.84 6.32
C ARG A 27 -8.88 26.36 5.50
N SER A 28 -7.73 26.37 6.13
CA SER A 28 -6.51 25.80 5.52
C SER A 28 -6.48 24.27 5.64
N GLU A 29 -5.58 23.64 4.88
CA GLU A 29 -5.27 22.22 5.03
C GLU A 29 -4.83 21.88 6.47
N LYS A 30 -4.01 22.74 7.09
CA LYS A 30 -3.55 22.53 8.47
C LYS A 30 -4.69 22.54 9.47
N ASP A 31 -5.68 23.42 9.29
CA ASP A 31 -6.87 23.48 10.15
C ASP A 31 -7.70 22.21 9.99
N THR A 32 -7.84 21.71 8.77
CA THR A 32 -8.54 20.45 8.49
C THR A 32 -7.84 19.26 9.15
N VAL A 33 -6.51 19.14 9.02
CA VAL A 33 -5.73 18.08 9.65
C VAL A 33 -5.78 18.17 11.17
N PHE A 34 -5.69 19.38 11.72
CA PHE A 34 -5.80 19.59 13.16
C PHE A 34 -7.17 19.18 13.70
N ALA A 35 -8.27 19.58 13.02
CA ALA A 35 -9.62 19.20 13.41
C ALA A 35 -9.82 17.68 13.34
N TYR A 36 -9.37 17.06 12.23
CA TYR A 36 -9.42 15.60 12.06
C TYR A 36 -8.69 14.87 13.20
N ALA A 37 -7.45 15.26 13.46
CA ALA A 37 -6.65 14.67 14.53
C ALA A 37 -7.29 14.90 15.92
N SER A 38 -7.96 16.04 16.13
CA SER A 38 -8.66 16.36 17.39
C SER A 38 -9.85 15.45 17.63
N VAL A 39 -10.66 15.19 16.61
CA VAL A 39 -11.78 14.23 16.69
C VAL A 39 -11.25 12.82 16.97
N ALA A 40 -10.23 12.39 16.21
CA ALA A 40 -9.58 11.10 16.40
C ALA A 40 -8.96 10.95 17.80
N ALA A 41 -8.34 12.01 18.33
CA ALA A 41 -7.76 12.03 19.69
C ALA A 41 -8.83 11.85 20.76
N ALA A 42 -9.95 12.55 20.62
CA ALA A 42 -11.09 12.41 21.53
C ALA A 42 -11.66 10.99 21.52
N ALA A 43 -11.77 10.37 20.34
CA ALA A 43 -12.18 8.97 20.21
C ALA A 43 -11.21 8.00 20.89
N CYS A 44 -9.92 8.35 20.98
CA CYS A 44 -8.89 7.59 21.70
C CYS A 44 -8.83 7.92 23.20
N GLY A 45 -9.72 8.78 23.70
CA GLY A 45 -9.78 9.17 25.11
C GLY A 45 -8.76 10.22 25.53
N LEU A 46 -8.13 10.93 24.58
CA LEU A 46 -7.22 12.03 24.87
C LEU A 46 -8.00 13.31 25.15
N ASP A 47 -7.72 13.96 26.27
CA ASP A 47 -8.25 15.29 26.59
C ASP A 47 -7.25 16.38 26.16
N VAL A 48 -7.25 16.69 24.88
CA VAL A 48 -6.35 17.70 24.29
C VAL A 48 -6.56 19.08 24.87
N TRP A 49 -7.77 19.41 25.35
CA TRP A 49 -8.13 20.74 25.84
C TRP A 49 -7.92 20.91 27.34
N GLY A 50 -8.24 19.90 28.15
CA GLY A 50 -8.19 19.97 29.60
C GLY A 50 -6.89 19.42 30.20
N ASN A 51 -6.20 18.48 29.53
CA ASN A 51 -5.01 17.80 30.05
C ASN A 51 -3.73 18.28 29.35
N ARG A 52 -2.74 18.77 30.11
CA ARG A 52 -1.47 19.28 29.59
C ARG A 52 -0.60 18.18 28.96
N GLU A 53 -0.58 16.97 29.52
CA GLU A 53 0.21 15.86 29.02
C GLU A 53 -0.38 15.32 27.71
N ASP A 54 -1.70 15.19 27.63
CA ASP A 54 -2.41 14.79 26.42
C ASP A 54 -2.21 15.80 25.30
N ARG A 55 -2.27 17.10 25.62
CA ARG A 55 -1.99 18.17 24.65
C ARG A 55 -0.58 18.10 24.09
N ARG A 56 0.42 17.82 24.96
CA ARG A 56 1.80 17.66 24.50
C ARG A 56 1.95 16.43 23.63
N PHE A 57 1.37 15.29 24.06
CA PHE A 57 1.40 14.05 23.27
C PHE A 57 0.70 14.25 21.90
N PHE A 58 -0.46 14.92 21.91
CA PHE A 58 -1.18 15.26 20.69
C PHE A 58 -0.29 16.03 19.70
N GLY A 59 0.31 17.14 20.13
CA GLY A 59 1.13 17.97 19.23
C GLY A 59 2.42 17.29 18.75
N GLU A 60 3.09 16.57 19.65
CA GLU A 60 4.41 15.98 19.34
C GLU A 60 4.33 14.62 18.64
N ARG A 61 3.24 13.86 18.84
CA ARG A 61 3.16 12.46 18.42
C ARG A 61 1.92 12.10 17.62
N PHE A 62 0.76 12.61 18.01
CA PHE A 62 -0.51 12.18 17.46
C PHE A 62 -0.87 12.96 16.17
N LEU A 63 -0.83 14.27 16.21
CA LEU A 63 -1.11 15.13 15.06
C LEU A 63 -0.23 14.80 13.83
N PRO A 64 1.08 14.53 13.96
CA PRO A 64 1.93 14.18 12.83
C PRO A 64 1.58 12.86 12.13
N MET A 65 0.75 12.01 12.73
CA MET A 65 0.28 10.78 12.09
C MET A 65 -0.61 11.06 10.88
N PHE A 66 -1.31 12.20 10.88
CA PHE A 66 -2.38 12.49 9.93
C PHE A 66 -1.93 13.41 8.81
N ALA A 67 -2.46 13.16 7.61
CA ALA A 67 -2.32 14.04 6.48
C ALA A 67 -3.61 14.08 5.65
N LEU A 68 -4.00 15.28 5.26
CA LEU A 68 -4.97 15.46 4.19
C LEU A 68 -4.29 15.11 2.87
N MET A 69 -4.93 14.24 2.10
CA MET A 69 -4.43 13.77 0.81
C MET A 69 -5.25 14.38 -0.32
N ASP A 70 -4.57 14.74 -1.41
CA ASP A 70 -5.25 15.12 -2.64
C ASP A 70 -5.55 13.86 -3.47
N THR A 71 -6.78 13.76 -3.99
CA THR A 71 -7.18 12.65 -4.88
C THR A 71 -6.62 12.77 -6.28
N VAL A 72 -6.21 13.97 -6.71
CA VAL A 72 -5.76 14.23 -8.09
C VAL A 72 -4.53 13.41 -8.50
N PRO A 73 -3.46 13.30 -7.70
CA PRO A 73 -2.33 12.46 -8.04
C PRO A 73 -2.72 11.00 -8.28
N PHE A 74 -3.60 10.44 -7.44
CA PHE A 74 -4.05 9.04 -7.56
C PHE A 74 -4.96 8.84 -8.77
N LYS A 75 -5.91 9.76 -9.00
CA LYS A 75 -6.79 9.71 -10.20
C LYS A 75 -6.03 9.93 -11.50
N SER A 76 -4.90 10.64 -11.47
CA SER A 76 -4.02 10.85 -12.62
C SER A 76 -2.96 9.77 -12.80
N ASP A 77 -2.84 8.85 -11.85
CA ASP A 77 -1.93 7.72 -11.96
C ASP A 77 -2.20 6.93 -13.25
N PRO A 78 -1.14 6.59 -14.01
CA PRO A 78 -1.30 5.93 -15.29
C PRO A 78 -2.02 4.58 -15.22
N TYR A 79 -1.82 3.82 -14.16
CA TYR A 79 -2.52 2.54 -13.96
C TYR A 79 -4.01 2.79 -13.72
N TYR A 80 -4.34 3.67 -12.78
CA TYR A 80 -5.72 4.03 -12.46
C TYR A 80 -6.51 4.54 -13.68
N ARG A 81 -5.86 5.32 -14.55
CA ARG A 81 -6.49 5.90 -15.75
C ARG A 81 -6.68 4.92 -16.89
N ASN A 82 -5.77 3.97 -17.03
CA ASN A 82 -5.69 3.14 -18.24
C ASN A 82 -6.19 1.72 -18.03
N ILE A 83 -6.32 1.27 -16.77
CA ILE A 83 -6.78 -0.08 -16.47
C ILE A 83 -8.22 -0.05 -15.98
N ALA A 84 -9.11 -0.64 -16.78
CA ALA A 84 -10.50 -0.87 -16.41
C ALA A 84 -10.64 -2.27 -15.82
N PHE A 85 -11.20 -2.37 -14.63
CA PHE A 85 -11.54 -3.64 -14.02
C PHE A 85 -12.93 -4.06 -14.49
N PRO A 86 -13.17 -5.35 -14.75
CA PRO A 86 -14.52 -5.83 -15.04
C PRO A 86 -15.39 -5.65 -13.79
N ASP A 87 -16.69 -5.41 -14.01
CA ASP A 87 -17.67 -5.49 -12.94
C ASP A 87 -18.29 -6.88 -12.94
N GLY A 88 -18.41 -7.52 -11.78
CA GLY A 88 -19.11 -8.78 -11.64
C GLY A 88 -18.31 -9.89 -10.97
N GLU A 89 -18.84 -11.11 -11.09
CA GLU A 89 -18.30 -12.32 -10.45
C GLU A 89 -17.78 -13.29 -11.50
N GLU A 90 -16.65 -13.92 -11.18
CA GLU A 90 -16.06 -14.99 -11.97
C GLU A 90 -15.52 -16.09 -11.04
N GLY A 91 -16.28 -17.18 -10.94
CA GLY A 91 -16.00 -18.24 -9.97
C GLY A 91 -16.09 -17.74 -8.52
N ASP A 92 -15.01 -17.88 -7.77
CA ASP A 92 -14.90 -17.41 -6.38
C ASP A 92 -14.52 -15.93 -6.29
N TRP A 93 -14.24 -15.28 -7.42
CA TRP A 93 -13.74 -13.92 -7.51
C TRP A 93 -14.85 -12.92 -7.81
N ARG A 94 -14.80 -11.77 -7.16
CA ARG A 94 -15.69 -10.65 -7.44
C ARG A 94 -14.87 -9.39 -7.62
N PHE A 95 -15.10 -8.73 -8.76
CA PHE A 95 -14.56 -7.42 -9.08
C PHE A 95 -15.61 -6.37 -8.73
N GLU A 96 -15.21 -5.34 -8.03
CA GLU A 96 -16.10 -4.25 -7.64
C GLU A 96 -15.36 -2.92 -7.56
N THR A 97 -16.11 -1.83 -7.70
CA THR A 97 -15.59 -0.50 -7.41
C THR A 97 -16.10 -0.07 -6.04
N ARG A 98 -15.18 0.22 -5.14
CA ARG A 98 -15.48 0.76 -3.80
C ARG A 98 -15.24 2.25 -3.75
N THR A 99 -15.79 2.88 -2.73
CA THR A 99 -15.64 4.32 -2.47
C THR A 99 -15.06 4.53 -1.08
N CYS A 100 -13.90 5.18 -1.00
CA CYS A 100 -13.42 5.80 0.21
C CYS A 100 -14.21 7.10 0.39
N ARG A 101 -14.93 7.22 1.49
CA ARG A 101 -15.78 8.38 1.78
C ARG A 101 -14.96 9.57 2.26
N PRO A 102 -15.51 10.78 2.21
CA PRO A 102 -14.88 11.94 2.84
C PRO A 102 -14.54 11.62 4.31
N TYR A 103 -13.34 11.96 4.71
CA TYR A 103 -12.78 11.75 6.05
C TYR A 103 -12.60 10.28 6.50
N GLU A 104 -12.83 9.31 5.64
CA GLU A 104 -12.48 7.93 5.90
C GLU A 104 -10.95 7.78 5.97
N ALA A 105 -10.46 7.17 7.07
CA ALA A 105 -9.04 6.98 7.30
C ALA A 105 -8.48 5.81 6.48
N PHE A 106 -7.29 5.98 5.93
CA PHE A 106 -6.52 4.88 5.34
C PHE A 106 -5.04 4.98 5.68
N VAL A 107 -4.34 3.86 5.63
CA VAL A 107 -2.88 3.82 5.77
C VAL A 107 -2.26 4.38 4.49
N ARG A 108 -1.36 5.38 4.62
CA ARG A 108 -0.72 6.06 3.47
C ARG A 108 0.75 5.68 3.28
N GLY A 109 1.12 4.48 3.63
CA GLY A 109 2.48 3.95 3.47
C GLY A 109 3.08 3.43 4.78
N ASP A 110 4.34 3.05 4.73
CA ASP A 110 5.08 2.55 5.89
C ASP A 110 5.08 3.55 7.04
N PRO A 111 5.01 3.07 8.30
CA PRO A 111 5.13 3.94 9.46
C PRO A 111 6.51 4.59 9.51
N GLU A 112 6.58 5.77 10.08
CA GLU A 112 7.85 6.39 10.41
C GLU A 112 8.43 5.74 11.66
N VAL A 113 9.70 5.32 11.56
CA VAL A 113 10.42 4.67 12.63
C VAL A 113 11.48 5.61 13.15
N SER A 114 11.46 5.88 14.43
CA SER A 114 12.48 6.68 15.11
C SER A 114 12.93 6.02 16.41
N ARG A 115 14.15 6.35 16.84
CA ARG A 115 14.65 5.88 18.13
C ARG A 115 14.56 7.02 19.13
N GLY A 116 13.82 6.79 20.22
CA GLY A 116 13.71 7.73 21.34
C GLY A 116 15.03 7.89 22.09
N ARG A 117 15.14 8.96 22.89
CA ARG A 117 16.35 9.21 23.72
C ARG A 117 16.61 8.12 24.77
N ASP A 118 15.58 7.39 25.15
CA ASP A 118 15.65 6.23 26.06
C ASP A 118 15.97 4.92 25.33
N GLY A 119 16.32 4.99 24.04
CA GLY A 119 16.64 3.84 23.19
C GLY A 119 15.43 3.06 22.66
N LYS A 120 14.21 3.41 23.07
CA LYS A 120 13.00 2.75 22.60
C LYS A 120 12.72 3.09 21.13
N ILE A 121 12.24 2.09 20.39
CA ILE A 121 11.76 2.28 19.04
C ILE A 121 10.38 2.92 19.11
N LEU A 122 10.22 4.01 18.40
CA LEU A 122 8.97 4.73 18.25
C LEU A 122 8.47 4.50 16.82
N VAL A 123 7.28 3.95 16.72
CA VAL A 123 6.59 3.71 15.45
C VAL A 123 5.44 4.69 15.34
N THR A 124 5.51 5.58 14.35
CA THR A 124 4.48 6.57 14.08
C THR A 124 3.70 6.15 12.83
N PRO A 125 2.45 5.71 12.96
CA PRO A 125 1.62 5.38 11.81
C PRO A 125 1.47 6.58 10.86
N ARG A 126 1.34 6.31 9.58
CA ARG A 126 1.02 7.32 8.57
C ARG A 126 -0.41 7.10 8.11
N ILE A 127 -1.30 8.02 8.47
CA ILE A 127 -2.73 7.95 8.19
C ILE A 127 -3.11 9.07 7.24
N GLY A 128 -3.77 8.71 6.15
CA GLY A 128 -4.33 9.64 5.20
C GLY A 128 -5.85 9.70 5.28
N PHE A 129 -6.42 10.76 4.77
CA PHE A 129 -7.84 10.90 4.51
C PHE A 129 -8.06 11.90 3.36
N PHE A 130 -9.21 11.81 2.71
CA PHE A 130 -9.64 12.75 1.68
C PHE A 130 -10.80 13.60 2.19
N THR A 131 -10.97 14.80 1.68
CA THR A 131 -12.18 15.62 1.92
C THR A 131 -13.29 15.33 0.92
N GLY A 132 -12.99 14.62 -0.16
CA GLY A 132 -13.96 14.19 -1.18
C GLY A 132 -13.92 12.69 -1.37
N GLU A 133 -14.87 12.17 -2.12
CA GLU A 133 -14.90 10.75 -2.46
C GLU A 133 -13.74 10.34 -3.37
N TYR A 134 -13.18 9.17 -3.09
CA TYR A 134 -12.20 8.50 -3.93
C TYR A 134 -12.68 7.09 -4.26
N ARG A 135 -12.92 6.82 -5.54
CA ARG A 135 -13.33 5.49 -6.01
C ARG A 135 -12.11 4.67 -6.38
N TYR A 136 -12.10 3.41 -6.02
CA TYR A 136 -10.99 2.50 -6.28
C TYR A 136 -11.47 1.09 -6.61
N PRO A 137 -10.76 0.34 -7.46
CA PRO A 137 -11.06 -1.05 -7.72
C PRO A 137 -10.70 -1.92 -6.51
N ALA A 138 -11.55 -2.91 -6.25
CA ALA A 138 -11.35 -3.92 -5.24
C ALA A 138 -11.66 -5.30 -5.83
N VAL A 139 -10.95 -6.31 -5.35
CA VAL A 139 -11.20 -7.70 -5.69
C VAL A 139 -11.36 -8.50 -4.41
N THR A 140 -12.43 -9.29 -4.35
CA THR A 140 -12.68 -10.21 -3.26
C THR A 140 -12.61 -11.65 -3.74
N GLU A 141 -12.11 -12.55 -2.88
CA GLU A 141 -12.15 -13.99 -3.06
C GLU A 141 -13.08 -14.59 -2.01
N LYS A 142 -14.11 -15.33 -2.43
CA LYS A 142 -15.10 -15.96 -1.53
C LYS A 142 -15.71 -14.98 -0.52
N GLY A 143 -15.94 -13.74 -0.97
CA GLY A 143 -16.51 -12.67 -0.14
C GLY A 143 -15.53 -12.03 0.87
N ARG A 144 -14.25 -12.39 0.83
CA ARG A 144 -13.19 -11.72 1.61
C ARG A 144 -12.40 -10.79 0.70
N GLU A 145 -12.04 -9.62 1.21
CA GLU A 145 -11.12 -8.73 0.50
C GLU A 145 -9.81 -9.47 0.23
N TRP A 146 -9.44 -9.52 -1.04
CA TRP A 146 -8.18 -10.08 -1.48
C TRP A 146 -7.19 -8.95 -1.75
N MET A 147 -7.61 -7.93 -2.51
CA MET A 147 -6.77 -6.79 -2.82
C MET A 147 -7.59 -5.57 -3.23
N THR A 148 -7.07 -4.38 -2.95
CA THR A 148 -7.66 -3.09 -3.33
C THR A 148 -6.61 -2.18 -3.92
N LEU A 149 -7.00 -1.26 -4.81
CA LEU A 149 -6.10 -0.22 -5.32
C LEU A 149 -6.31 1.09 -4.55
N MET A 150 -6.15 1.03 -3.25
CA MET A 150 -6.09 2.20 -2.38
C MET A 150 -4.74 2.93 -2.51
N PRO A 151 -4.64 4.19 -2.09
CA PRO A 151 -3.38 4.93 -2.10
C PRO A 151 -2.20 4.21 -1.44
N ASN A 152 -2.45 3.37 -0.45
CA ASN A 152 -1.42 2.56 0.19
C ASN A 152 -0.62 1.73 -0.81
N GLU A 153 -1.31 1.01 -1.72
CA GLU A 153 -0.68 0.15 -2.72
C GLU A 153 0.26 0.92 -3.65
N THR A 154 -0.19 2.09 -4.09
CA THR A 154 0.62 2.93 -4.98
C THR A 154 1.81 3.55 -4.25
N LEU A 155 1.62 3.98 -3.00
CA LEU A 155 2.66 4.64 -2.21
C LEU A 155 3.73 3.67 -1.72
N THR A 156 3.34 2.47 -1.29
CA THR A 156 4.29 1.45 -0.80
C THR A 156 5.06 0.78 -1.93
N SER A 157 4.49 0.72 -3.14
CA SER A 157 5.17 0.19 -4.33
C SER A 157 6.07 1.22 -5.02
N ALA A 158 5.92 2.53 -4.73
CA ALA A 158 6.59 3.62 -5.46
C ALA A 158 8.12 3.47 -5.48
N TYR A 159 8.73 3.13 -4.35
CA TYR A 159 10.17 2.92 -4.26
C TYR A 159 10.64 1.76 -5.15
N ALA A 160 9.91 0.65 -5.15
CA ALA A 160 10.25 -0.49 -5.99
C ALA A 160 10.11 -0.16 -7.48
N VAL A 161 9.06 0.57 -7.87
CA VAL A 161 8.89 1.07 -9.24
C VAL A 161 10.04 1.99 -9.64
N GLU A 162 10.40 2.97 -8.80
CA GLU A 162 11.50 3.90 -9.08
C GLU A 162 12.83 3.17 -9.33
N ARG A 163 13.14 2.17 -8.50
CA ARG A 163 14.40 1.42 -8.57
C ARG A 163 14.46 0.37 -9.68
N SER A 164 13.32 -0.03 -10.23
CA SER A 164 13.25 -1.07 -11.26
C SER A 164 14.01 -0.68 -12.52
N ARG A 165 14.89 -1.60 -13.01
CA ARG A 165 15.66 -1.48 -14.25
C ARG A 165 16.06 -2.84 -14.78
N GLY A 166 16.43 -2.91 -16.07
CA GLY A 166 16.89 -4.11 -16.74
C GLY A 166 15.84 -5.22 -16.72
N ARG A 167 16.27 -6.41 -16.38
CA ARG A 167 15.39 -7.58 -16.25
C ARG A 167 14.85 -7.64 -14.83
N VAL A 168 13.55 -7.39 -14.69
CA VAL A 168 12.87 -7.33 -13.39
C VAL A 168 12.20 -8.68 -13.10
N LEU A 169 12.39 -9.18 -11.89
CA LEU A 169 11.61 -10.29 -11.32
C LEU A 169 10.73 -9.75 -10.19
N THR A 170 9.46 -10.12 -10.18
CA THR A 170 8.59 -9.86 -9.03
C THR A 170 7.96 -11.15 -8.54
N PHE A 171 7.94 -11.32 -7.23
CA PHE A 171 7.20 -12.36 -6.54
C PHE A 171 5.91 -11.74 -5.99
N GLY A 172 4.78 -12.29 -6.42
CA GLY A 172 3.45 -11.73 -6.21
C GLY A 172 2.99 -10.88 -7.39
N LEU A 173 1.74 -11.05 -7.78
CA LEU A 173 1.10 -10.32 -8.88
C LEU A 173 0.19 -9.22 -8.38
N GLY A 174 -0.60 -9.51 -7.34
CA GLY A 174 -1.65 -8.61 -6.89
C GLY A 174 -2.59 -8.21 -8.03
N LEU A 175 -2.98 -6.95 -8.07
CA LEU A 175 -3.73 -6.38 -9.18
C LEU A 175 -2.83 -5.97 -10.37
N GLY A 176 -1.51 -6.20 -10.28
CA GLY A 176 -0.56 -5.89 -11.34
C GLY A 176 -0.08 -4.44 -11.40
N TYR A 177 -0.32 -3.65 -10.36
CA TYR A 177 0.12 -2.24 -10.30
C TYR A 177 1.63 -2.10 -10.50
N PHE A 178 2.43 -2.79 -9.66
CA PHE A 178 3.89 -2.78 -9.80
C PHE A 178 4.33 -3.23 -11.19
N THR A 179 3.78 -4.34 -11.68
CA THR A 179 4.10 -4.91 -13.00
C THR A 179 3.86 -3.92 -14.12
N TYR A 180 2.70 -3.22 -14.09
CA TYR A 180 2.36 -2.20 -15.07
C TYR A 180 3.33 -1.03 -15.04
N MET A 181 3.56 -0.49 -13.84
CA MET A 181 4.42 0.69 -13.69
C MET A 181 5.88 0.40 -14.04
N ALA A 182 6.39 -0.77 -13.67
CA ALA A 182 7.74 -1.22 -14.03
C ALA A 182 7.89 -1.44 -15.54
N ALA A 183 6.94 -2.15 -16.19
CA ALA A 183 7.00 -2.44 -17.62
C ALA A 183 7.02 -1.17 -18.50
N ARG A 184 6.40 -0.08 -18.06
CA ARG A 184 6.37 1.20 -18.79
C ARG A 184 7.69 1.96 -18.77
N LYS A 185 8.61 1.61 -17.89
CA LYS A 185 9.89 2.31 -17.81
C LYS A 185 10.78 1.95 -19.01
N PRO A 186 11.41 2.95 -19.67
CA PRO A 186 12.33 2.69 -20.78
C PRO A 186 13.54 1.84 -20.35
N GLU A 187 14.02 1.99 -19.11
CA GLU A 187 15.13 1.26 -18.54
C GLU A 187 14.79 -0.17 -18.11
N VAL A 188 13.53 -0.59 -18.18
CA VAL A 188 13.09 -1.96 -17.91
C VAL A 188 12.96 -2.72 -19.24
N GLU A 189 13.70 -3.83 -19.36
CA GLU A 189 13.72 -4.68 -20.54
C GLU A 189 12.59 -5.71 -20.50
N SER A 190 12.38 -6.34 -19.34
CA SER A 190 11.36 -7.36 -19.12
C SER A 190 10.92 -7.40 -17.66
N VAL A 191 9.70 -7.88 -17.42
CA VAL A 191 9.14 -8.13 -16.09
C VAL A 191 8.66 -9.57 -16.05
N THR A 192 9.31 -10.40 -15.23
CA THR A 192 8.86 -11.76 -14.93
C THR A 192 8.11 -11.73 -13.61
N VAL A 193 6.87 -12.19 -13.62
CA VAL A 193 5.99 -12.26 -12.44
C VAL A 193 5.81 -13.72 -12.05
N VAL A 194 6.12 -14.05 -10.81
CA VAL A 194 5.87 -15.37 -10.23
C VAL A 194 4.69 -15.26 -9.27
N GLU A 195 3.60 -15.92 -9.62
CA GLU A 195 2.36 -15.96 -8.83
C GLU A 195 1.99 -17.42 -8.58
N ARG A 196 1.62 -17.74 -7.34
CA ARG A 196 1.31 -19.13 -6.98
C ARG A 196 -0.09 -19.58 -7.39
N ASP A 197 -1.03 -18.65 -7.45
CA ASP A 197 -2.43 -18.97 -7.77
C ASP A 197 -2.68 -18.89 -9.27
N PRO A 198 -2.92 -20.02 -9.96
CA PRO A 198 -3.20 -20.02 -11.38
C PRO A 198 -4.47 -19.27 -11.75
N SER A 199 -5.47 -19.18 -10.84
CA SER A 199 -6.71 -18.45 -11.11
C SER A 199 -6.48 -16.95 -11.15
N VAL A 200 -5.61 -16.42 -10.30
CA VAL A 200 -5.17 -15.00 -10.34
C VAL A 200 -4.47 -14.70 -11.67
N ILE A 201 -3.56 -15.57 -12.10
CA ILE A 201 -2.87 -15.43 -13.40
C ILE A 201 -3.87 -15.43 -14.56
N ASP A 202 -4.86 -16.33 -14.53
CA ASP A 202 -5.85 -16.45 -15.61
C ASP A 202 -6.77 -15.22 -15.67
N LEU A 203 -7.21 -14.70 -14.53
CA LEU A 203 -7.98 -13.47 -14.45
C LEU A 203 -7.16 -12.27 -14.96
N PHE A 204 -5.93 -12.15 -14.50
CA PHE A 204 -5.04 -11.07 -14.93
C PHE A 204 -4.77 -11.13 -16.44
N ARG A 205 -4.47 -12.31 -16.96
CA ARG A 205 -4.23 -12.52 -18.40
C ARG A 205 -5.43 -12.18 -19.27
N ARG A 206 -6.64 -12.45 -18.77
CA ARG A 206 -7.88 -12.17 -19.52
C ARG A 206 -8.31 -10.72 -19.46
N HIS A 207 -8.23 -10.10 -18.30
CA HIS A 207 -8.87 -8.81 -18.05
C HIS A 207 -7.89 -7.64 -17.95
N ILE A 208 -6.70 -7.83 -17.41
CA ILE A 208 -5.81 -6.74 -17.05
C ILE A 208 -4.64 -6.60 -18.03
N LEU A 209 -3.88 -7.68 -18.27
CA LEU A 209 -2.69 -7.67 -19.12
C LEU A 209 -2.95 -7.14 -20.55
N PRO A 210 -4.10 -7.43 -21.22
CA PRO A 210 -4.36 -6.90 -22.55
C PRO A 210 -4.45 -5.36 -22.64
N GLN A 211 -4.62 -4.71 -21.49
CA GLN A 211 -4.69 -3.25 -21.40
C GLN A 211 -3.31 -2.59 -21.15
N PHE A 212 -2.24 -3.41 -20.99
CA PHE A 212 -0.89 -2.89 -20.82
C PHE A 212 -0.30 -2.44 -22.16
N PRO A 213 0.15 -1.20 -22.30
CA PRO A 213 0.85 -0.76 -23.52
C PRO A 213 2.11 -1.60 -23.81
N ASP A 214 2.79 -2.02 -22.74
CA ASP A 214 4.04 -2.77 -22.77
C ASP A 214 3.86 -4.24 -22.38
N ALA A 215 2.70 -4.85 -22.67
CA ALA A 215 2.39 -6.25 -22.35
C ALA A 215 3.45 -7.23 -22.88
N GLY A 216 4.11 -6.90 -23.99
CA GLY A 216 5.19 -7.71 -24.57
C GLY A 216 6.44 -7.86 -23.67
N LYS A 217 6.61 -6.98 -22.69
CA LYS A 217 7.68 -7.09 -21.69
C LYS A 217 7.33 -8.04 -20.52
N VAL A 218 6.05 -8.43 -20.35
CA VAL A 218 5.55 -9.13 -19.17
C VAL A 218 5.47 -10.64 -19.43
N SER A 219 6.07 -11.42 -18.56
CA SER A 219 6.00 -12.88 -18.53
C SER A 219 5.39 -13.34 -17.21
N LEU A 220 4.33 -14.14 -17.27
CA LEU A 220 3.64 -14.69 -16.11
C LEU A 220 4.03 -16.16 -15.90
N VAL A 221 4.50 -16.48 -14.71
CA VAL A 221 4.91 -17.82 -14.29
C VAL A 221 4.04 -18.25 -13.10
N THR A 222 3.36 -19.39 -13.25
CA THR A 222 2.69 -20.03 -12.12
C THR A 222 3.71 -20.82 -11.31
N GLY A 223 3.87 -20.51 -10.03
CA GLY A 223 4.80 -21.23 -9.17
C GLY A 223 4.95 -20.66 -7.78
N ASP A 224 5.56 -21.43 -6.90
CA ASP A 224 5.93 -20.98 -5.57
C ASP A 224 7.13 -20.02 -5.66
N ALA A 225 7.05 -18.89 -4.94
CA ALA A 225 8.09 -17.86 -4.95
C ALA A 225 9.46 -18.38 -4.48
N PHE A 226 9.46 -19.22 -3.44
CA PHE A 226 10.70 -19.75 -2.86
C PHE A 226 11.32 -20.82 -3.76
N GLU A 227 10.51 -21.71 -4.33
CA GLU A 227 11.01 -22.70 -5.29
C GLU A 227 11.61 -22.03 -6.51
N TYR A 228 10.96 -20.98 -7.02
CA TYR A 228 11.49 -20.21 -8.15
C TYR A 228 12.77 -19.47 -7.78
N ALA A 229 12.79 -18.84 -6.59
CA ALA A 229 13.97 -18.12 -6.10
C ALA A 229 15.19 -19.03 -5.87
N GLU A 230 14.97 -20.25 -5.41
CA GLU A 230 16.05 -21.22 -5.17
C GLU A 230 16.58 -21.86 -6.48
N ASN A 231 15.68 -22.20 -7.41
CA ASN A 231 16.03 -23.08 -8.52
C ASN A 231 16.13 -22.38 -9.89
N VAL A 232 15.45 -21.25 -10.09
CA VAL A 232 15.36 -20.57 -11.39
C VAL A 232 16.02 -19.20 -11.37
N MET A 233 15.77 -18.41 -10.34
CA MET A 233 16.30 -17.04 -10.23
C MET A 233 17.83 -16.94 -10.39
N PRO A 234 18.67 -17.86 -9.84
CA PRO A 234 20.12 -17.75 -9.95
C PRO A 234 20.64 -17.76 -11.39
N ALA A 235 19.97 -18.47 -12.29
CA ALA A 235 20.32 -18.53 -13.71
C ALA A 235 19.56 -17.47 -14.54
N GLY A 236 18.62 -16.74 -13.93
CA GLY A 236 17.71 -15.85 -14.62
C GLY A 236 18.34 -14.56 -15.14
N GLY A 237 19.47 -14.11 -14.57
CA GLY A 237 20.15 -12.88 -14.95
C GLY A 237 19.29 -11.64 -14.72
N PHE A 238 18.60 -11.58 -13.60
CA PHE A 238 17.78 -10.45 -13.20
C PHE A 238 18.64 -9.31 -12.64
N ASP A 239 18.21 -8.06 -12.87
CA ASP A 239 18.85 -6.85 -12.36
C ASP A 239 18.14 -6.31 -11.14
N THR A 240 16.81 -6.48 -11.10
CA THR A 240 15.96 -6.05 -9.99
C THR A 240 15.03 -7.19 -9.57
N VAL A 241 14.90 -7.41 -8.27
CA VAL A 241 13.96 -8.39 -7.69
C VAL A 241 13.09 -7.69 -6.67
N PHE A 242 11.78 -7.67 -6.90
CA PHE A 242 10.79 -7.16 -5.96
C PHE A 242 10.02 -8.33 -5.33
N CYS A 243 9.90 -8.32 -4.00
CA CYS A 243 9.23 -9.38 -3.26
C CYS A 243 8.05 -8.81 -2.49
N ASP A 244 6.84 -9.25 -2.87
CA ASP A 244 5.56 -8.80 -2.35
C ASP A 244 4.59 -10.00 -2.27
N ILE A 245 4.84 -10.88 -1.27
CA ILE A 245 4.12 -12.14 -1.08
C ILE A 245 3.53 -12.32 0.33
N TRP A 246 3.38 -11.24 1.06
CA TRP A 246 2.79 -11.20 2.41
C TRP A 246 1.74 -10.10 2.51
N HIS A 247 0.86 -10.21 3.52
CA HIS A 247 -0.23 -9.26 3.73
C HIS A 247 0.13 -8.17 4.75
N ASP A 248 0.87 -8.55 5.79
CA ASP A 248 1.28 -7.65 6.86
C ASP A 248 2.51 -8.22 7.61
N PRO A 249 3.06 -7.54 8.64
CA PRO A 249 4.22 -8.04 9.36
C PRO A 249 4.03 -9.39 10.06
N SER A 250 2.80 -9.80 10.35
CA SER A 250 2.55 -11.05 11.11
C SER A 250 2.87 -12.29 10.28
N ASP A 251 2.55 -12.27 8.99
CA ASP A 251 2.93 -13.33 8.05
C ASP A 251 4.21 -12.99 7.28
N GLY A 252 4.52 -11.69 7.14
CA GLY A 252 5.63 -11.20 6.34
C GLY A 252 7.02 -11.48 6.95
N VAL A 253 7.20 -11.35 8.26
CA VAL A 253 8.53 -11.50 8.88
C VAL A 253 9.19 -12.84 8.57
N PRO A 254 8.55 -14.01 8.78
CA PRO A 254 9.17 -15.29 8.45
C PRO A 254 9.44 -15.47 6.95
N LEU A 255 8.54 -14.99 6.08
CA LEU A 255 8.69 -15.08 4.62
C LEU A 255 9.84 -14.18 4.12
N TYR A 256 9.92 -12.97 4.65
CA TYR A 256 11.00 -12.02 4.38
C TYR A 256 12.38 -12.58 4.76
N LEU A 257 12.52 -13.12 5.98
CA LEU A 257 13.77 -13.70 6.45
C LEU A 257 14.20 -14.86 5.56
N ARG A 258 13.26 -15.75 5.18
CA ARG A 258 13.55 -16.86 4.26
C ARG A 258 13.98 -16.35 2.88
N MET A 259 13.29 -15.35 2.33
CA MET A 259 13.67 -14.80 1.03
C MET A 259 15.03 -14.11 1.08
N LYS A 260 15.36 -13.40 2.15
CA LYS A 260 16.68 -12.79 2.33
C LYS A 260 17.81 -13.82 2.40
N GLU A 261 17.56 -14.95 3.05
CA GLU A 261 18.53 -16.05 3.08
C GLU A 261 18.79 -16.57 1.67
N ILE A 262 17.74 -16.79 0.86
CA ILE A 262 17.88 -17.24 -0.53
C ILE A 262 18.61 -16.18 -1.36
N ALA A 263 18.21 -14.92 -1.25
CA ALA A 263 18.82 -13.79 -1.96
C ALA A 263 20.33 -13.66 -1.67
N SER A 264 20.76 -13.97 -0.45
CA SER A 264 22.18 -13.93 -0.06
C SER A 264 23.07 -14.89 -0.87
N ARG A 265 22.47 -15.94 -1.45
CA ARG A 265 23.15 -16.95 -2.29
C ARG A 265 23.19 -16.57 -3.77
N THR A 266 22.44 -15.52 -4.16
CA THR A 266 22.36 -15.04 -5.54
C THR A 266 22.71 -13.54 -5.57
N PRO A 267 23.99 -13.19 -5.40
CA PRO A 267 24.44 -11.80 -5.48
C PRO A 267 24.33 -11.30 -6.93
N GLY A 268 23.99 -10.04 -7.10
CA GLY A 268 23.88 -9.38 -8.40
C GLY A 268 22.64 -8.49 -8.52
N PRO A 269 21.44 -9.04 -8.38
CA PRO A 269 20.23 -8.24 -8.40
C PRO A 269 20.15 -7.24 -7.24
N GLU A 270 19.46 -6.12 -7.49
CA GLU A 270 18.98 -5.26 -6.42
C GLU A 270 17.68 -5.87 -5.87
N TYR A 271 17.71 -6.28 -4.60
CA TYR A 271 16.56 -6.87 -3.92
C TYR A 271 15.78 -5.79 -3.17
N ILE A 272 14.48 -5.72 -3.41
CA ILE A 272 13.55 -4.79 -2.79
C ILE A 272 12.41 -5.62 -2.19
N TYR A 273 12.04 -5.33 -0.96
CA TYR A 273 10.98 -6.05 -0.25
C TYR A 273 9.87 -5.08 0.13
N TRP A 274 8.64 -5.47 -0.13
CA TRP A 274 7.50 -4.66 0.25
C TRP A 274 7.48 -4.44 1.76
N ILE A 275 7.23 -3.22 2.20
CA ILE A 275 7.22 -2.78 3.62
C ILE A 275 8.44 -3.24 4.45
N GLU A 276 9.64 -3.30 3.83
CA GLU A 276 10.84 -3.82 4.51
C GLU A 276 11.15 -3.09 5.82
N ASP A 277 11.00 -1.78 5.86
CA ASP A 277 11.25 -0.99 7.07
C ASP A 277 10.29 -1.34 8.20
N THR A 278 9.04 -1.65 7.87
CA THR A 278 8.07 -2.15 8.83
C THR A 278 8.45 -3.54 9.34
N LEU A 279 8.81 -4.47 8.44
CA LEU A 279 9.20 -5.84 8.83
C LEU A 279 10.40 -5.85 9.78
N ARG A 280 11.39 -4.99 9.53
CA ARG A 280 12.60 -4.86 10.36
C ARG A 280 12.34 -4.43 11.80
N LEU A 281 11.16 -3.91 12.12
CA LEU A 281 10.80 -3.57 13.50
C LEU A 281 10.50 -4.79 14.38
N TYR A 282 10.25 -5.92 13.75
CA TYR A 282 9.84 -7.15 14.42
C TYR A 282 10.95 -8.21 14.48
N ILE A 283 12.19 -7.83 14.12
CA ILE A 283 13.37 -8.70 14.05
C ILE A 283 14.39 -8.31 15.11
#